data_43f9d039b981a8a48da009ca60282cc9
#
_entry.id   43f9d039b981a8a48da009ca60282cc9
#
_cell.length_a   1.000
_cell.length_b   1.000
_cell.length_c   1.000
_cell.angle_alpha   90.00
_cell.angle_beta   90.00
_cell.angle_gamma   90.00
#
_symmetry.space_group_name_H-M   'P 1'
#
loop_
_entity.id
_entity.type
_entity.pdbx_description
1 polymer ?
#
loop_
_entity_poly.entity_id
_entity_poly.type
_entity_poly.pdbx_seq_one_letter_code
_entity_poly.pdbx_strand_id
1 'polypeptide(L)'
;MKLPSSSATDLHKANIEHMVSMKDFSVREMDNMMELMSYLKQARKDNAVPQLFKGKSVGMIFEAGSTRTRVSFEVAATLLGGHALFLSPKDIHLGGKESIDDTSRVLSRMCDVIMARTNSPETLDGLLNMSTVPVINGLDTRFHPTQMLADLFTIREHITDGRQLNELTLAFMGDATDVCRSLMLTCAKYGMGFKQIGPVKYHMEPEWVELAESFCKESGGHIEITDDVERISDCDVVYGDSFY
;
A
#
# COMPACT_ATOMS: atom_id res chain seq x y z
N MET A 1 5.25 -16.40 23.10
CA MET A 1 5.68 -16.64 21.70
C MET A 1 6.50 -15.43 21.29
N LYS A 2 7.78 -15.59 20.94
CA LYS A 2 8.62 -14.45 20.53
C LYS A 2 8.32 -14.13 19.07
N LEU A 3 8.24 -12.83 18.71
CA LEU A 3 8.28 -12.40 17.32
C LEU A 3 9.46 -13.08 16.62
N PRO A 4 9.36 -13.40 15.31
CA PRO A 4 10.49 -13.93 14.56
C PRO A 4 11.69 -13.02 14.76
N SER A 5 12.79 -13.57 15.25
CA SER A 5 13.92 -12.78 15.80
C SER A 5 14.69 -11.96 14.77
N SER A 6 14.46 -12.17 13.48
CA SER A 6 15.11 -11.44 12.38
C SER A 6 14.23 -10.34 11.77
N SER A 7 12.92 -10.56 11.60
CA SER A 7 12.05 -9.63 10.88
C SER A 7 11.61 -8.42 11.69
N ALA A 8 11.28 -8.59 12.98
CA ALA A 8 10.85 -7.46 13.81
C ALA A 8 12.00 -6.49 14.15
N THR A 9 13.24 -7.00 14.27
CA THR A 9 14.43 -6.16 14.52
C THR A 9 14.90 -5.43 13.27
N ASP A 10 14.65 -5.96 12.08
CA ASP A 10 15.02 -5.29 10.83
C ASP A 10 14.01 -4.20 10.43
N LEU A 11 12.72 -4.36 10.78
CA LEU A 11 11.72 -3.28 10.65
C LEU A 11 12.03 -2.08 11.55
N HIS A 12 12.62 -2.30 12.74
CA HIS A 12 13.12 -1.21 13.60
C HIS A 12 14.36 -0.51 13.05
N LYS A 13 15.05 -1.10 12.07
CA LYS A 13 16.20 -0.50 11.40
C LYS A 13 15.85 0.15 10.07
N ALA A 14 14.67 -0.17 9.52
CA ALA A 14 14.14 0.57 8.41
C ALA A 14 13.78 1.97 8.93
N ASN A 15 14.44 2.98 8.38
CA ASN A 15 14.16 4.40 8.68
C ASN A 15 12.84 4.82 7.99
N ILE A 16 11.77 4.02 8.19
CA ILE A 16 10.47 4.21 7.58
C ILE A 16 9.69 5.17 8.47
N GLU A 17 9.81 6.45 8.18
CA GLU A 17 9.01 7.46 8.85
C GLU A 17 7.55 7.40 8.38
N HIS A 18 7.31 7.14 7.08
CA HIS A 18 5.98 7.15 6.46
C HIS A 18 5.82 6.02 5.44
N MET A 19 4.58 5.55 5.24
CA MET A 19 4.22 4.58 4.19
C MET A 19 3.37 5.28 3.13
N VAL A 20 4.00 5.84 2.10
CA VAL A 20 3.32 6.61 1.04
C VAL A 20 3.15 5.81 -0.25
N SER A 21 4.18 5.12 -0.69
CA SER A 21 4.19 4.31 -1.91
C SER A 21 5.17 3.14 -1.78
N MET A 22 4.87 2.01 -2.41
CA MET A 22 5.80 0.86 -2.44
C MET A 22 7.09 1.16 -3.21
N LYS A 23 7.11 2.15 -4.09
CA LYS A 23 8.33 2.59 -4.76
C LYS A 23 9.44 3.07 -3.79
N ASP A 24 9.05 3.51 -2.58
CA ASP A 24 9.95 4.07 -1.58
C ASP A 24 10.64 2.99 -0.72
N PHE A 25 10.17 1.74 -0.81
CA PHE A 25 10.71 0.59 -0.06
C PHE A 25 11.61 -0.27 -0.94
N SER A 26 12.63 -0.86 -0.34
CA SER A 26 13.39 -1.95 -0.96
C SER A 26 12.57 -3.25 -0.99
N VAL A 27 12.92 -4.17 -1.89
CA VAL A 27 12.32 -5.51 -1.94
C VAL A 27 12.44 -6.22 -0.59
N ARG A 28 13.60 -6.12 0.06
CA ARG A 28 13.82 -6.70 1.39
C ARG A 28 12.86 -6.17 2.46
N GLU A 29 12.58 -4.86 2.46
CA GLU A 29 11.63 -4.27 3.39
C GLU A 29 10.21 -4.75 3.12
N MET A 30 9.82 -4.86 1.85
CA MET A 30 8.52 -5.41 1.46
C MET A 30 8.40 -6.88 1.84
N ASP A 31 9.44 -7.69 1.66
CA ASP A 31 9.46 -9.10 2.10
C ASP A 31 9.32 -9.22 3.61
N ASN A 32 10.03 -8.40 4.39
CA ASN A 32 9.90 -8.36 5.84
C ASN A 32 8.48 -8.00 6.28
N MET A 33 7.82 -7.06 5.58
CA MET A 33 6.40 -6.74 5.84
C MET A 33 5.51 -7.95 5.55
N MET A 34 5.71 -8.65 4.44
CA MET A 34 4.93 -9.86 4.11
C MET A 34 5.16 -11.01 5.09
N GLU A 35 6.37 -11.18 5.63
CA GLU A 35 6.63 -12.14 6.70
C GLU A 35 5.87 -11.78 7.98
N LEU A 36 5.87 -10.50 8.36
CA LEU A 36 5.08 -10.02 9.48
C LEU A 36 3.57 -10.22 9.25
N MET A 37 3.08 -9.96 8.04
CA MET A 37 1.68 -10.24 7.67
C MET A 37 1.33 -11.72 7.83
N SER A 38 2.20 -12.62 7.37
CA SER A 38 2.04 -14.07 7.54
C SER A 38 1.95 -14.45 9.01
N TYR A 39 2.87 -13.95 9.83
CA TYR A 39 2.88 -14.16 11.28
C TYR A 39 1.59 -13.66 11.94
N LEU A 40 1.17 -12.44 11.66
CA LEU A 40 -0.03 -11.84 12.26
C LEU A 40 -1.31 -12.55 11.79
N LYS A 41 -1.36 -12.97 10.53
CA LYS A 41 -2.47 -13.76 9.97
C LYS A 41 -2.62 -15.12 10.70
N GLN A 42 -1.49 -15.80 10.96
CA GLN A 42 -1.50 -17.05 11.73
C GLN A 42 -1.87 -16.80 13.20
N ALA A 43 -1.27 -15.79 13.83
CA ALA A 43 -1.59 -15.41 15.21
C ALA A 43 -3.08 -15.10 15.42
N ARG A 44 -3.72 -14.48 14.41
CA ARG A 44 -5.17 -14.26 14.43
C ARG A 44 -5.97 -15.55 14.37
N LYS A 45 -5.58 -16.52 13.54
CA LYS A 45 -6.22 -17.84 13.47
C LYS A 45 -6.12 -18.58 14.81
N ASP A 46 -4.99 -18.42 15.49
CA ASP A 46 -4.69 -19.07 16.77
C ASP A 46 -5.26 -18.29 17.98
N ASN A 47 -5.99 -17.18 17.77
CA ASN A 47 -6.46 -16.25 18.82
C ASN A 47 -5.32 -15.76 19.74
N ALA A 48 -4.13 -15.57 19.20
CA ALA A 48 -2.91 -15.22 19.92
C ALA A 48 -2.24 -13.93 19.37
N VAL A 49 -3.05 -12.99 18.88
CA VAL A 49 -2.54 -11.73 18.31
C VAL A 49 -1.77 -10.94 19.39
N PRO A 50 -0.51 -10.59 19.15
CA PRO A 50 0.29 -9.84 20.10
C PRO A 50 -0.25 -8.41 20.27
N GLN A 51 -0.27 -7.91 21.50
CA GLN A 51 -0.82 -6.60 21.85
C GLN A 51 0.22 -5.48 21.60
N LEU A 52 0.73 -5.38 20.35
CA LEU A 52 1.82 -4.47 19.97
C LEU A 52 1.41 -2.99 20.02
N PHE A 53 0.10 -2.73 19.95
CA PHE A 53 -0.48 -1.39 19.95
C PHE A 53 -1.15 -1.02 21.28
N LYS A 54 -0.89 -1.77 22.35
CA LYS A 54 -1.50 -1.51 23.65
C LYS A 54 -1.23 -0.07 24.11
N GLY A 55 -2.32 0.68 24.33
CA GLY A 55 -2.29 2.09 24.74
C GLY A 55 -1.92 3.07 23.61
N LYS A 56 -1.91 2.62 22.37
CA LYS A 56 -1.63 3.41 21.16
C LYS A 56 -2.91 3.76 20.41
N SER A 57 -2.87 4.85 19.66
CA SER A 57 -3.99 5.33 18.86
C SER A 57 -3.61 5.60 17.41
N VAL A 58 -4.56 5.33 16.51
CA VAL A 58 -4.48 5.64 15.08
C VAL A 58 -5.53 6.67 14.73
N GLY A 59 -5.13 7.86 14.28
CA GLY A 59 -6.02 8.85 13.70
C GLY A 59 -6.26 8.52 12.22
N MET A 60 -7.51 8.24 11.84
CA MET A 60 -7.85 7.84 10.47
C MET A 60 -8.65 8.92 9.76
N ILE A 61 -8.02 9.66 8.85
CA ILE A 61 -8.65 10.69 8.03
C ILE A 61 -9.23 10.04 6.76
N PHE A 62 -10.51 10.29 6.48
CA PHE A 62 -11.19 9.79 5.29
C PHE A 62 -11.92 10.90 4.55
N GLU A 63 -11.35 11.44 3.49
CA GLU A 63 -12.04 12.38 2.59
C GLU A 63 -13.03 11.66 1.66
N ALA A 64 -12.76 10.38 1.34
CA ALA A 64 -13.66 9.54 0.56
C ALA A 64 -14.14 8.32 1.37
N GLY A 65 -15.36 7.87 1.09
CA GLY A 65 -15.93 6.68 1.71
C GLY A 65 -15.16 5.41 1.34
N SER A 66 -14.90 4.55 2.32
CA SER A 66 -14.27 3.25 2.08
C SER A 66 -14.65 2.25 3.16
N THR A 67 -15.38 1.21 2.78
CA THR A 67 -15.75 0.14 3.72
C THR A 67 -14.55 -0.71 4.09
N ARG A 68 -13.83 -1.23 3.10
CA ARG A 68 -12.70 -2.15 3.33
C ARG A 68 -11.57 -1.50 4.10
N THR A 69 -11.09 -0.35 3.66
CA THR A 69 -9.98 0.35 4.33
C THR A 69 -10.33 0.74 5.76
N ARG A 70 -11.53 1.30 5.97
CA ARG A 70 -11.99 1.69 7.31
C ARG A 70 -12.04 0.50 8.25
N VAL A 71 -12.81 -0.52 7.89
CA VAL A 71 -13.02 -1.71 8.76
C VAL A 71 -11.71 -2.43 9.02
N SER A 72 -10.82 -2.57 8.03
CA SER A 72 -9.54 -3.25 8.21
C SER A 72 -8.63 -2.53 9.21
N PHE A 73 -8.51 -1.21 9.14
CA PHE A 73 -7.70 -0.43 10.08
C PHE A 73 -8.29 -0.41 11.49
N GLU A 74 -9.62 -0.22 11.64
CA GLU A 74 -10.30 -0.28 12.94
C GLU A 74 -10.09 -1.64 13.61
N VAL A 75 -10.34 -2.73 12.88
CA VAL A 75 -10.18 -4.10 13.39
C VAL A 75 -8.71 -4.41 13.70
N ALA A 76 -7.77 -4.00 12.84
CA ALA A 76 -6.35 -4.22 13.08
C ALA A 76 -5.86 -3.51 14.34
N ALA A 77 -6.21 -2.22 14.53
CA ALA A 77 -5.86 -1.48 15.72
C ALA A 77 -6.41 -2.16 16.99
N THR A 78 -7.68 -2.58 16.97
CA THR A 78 -8.34 -3.27 18.09
C THR A 78 -7.67 -4.61 18.40
N LEU A 79 -7.40 -5.44 17.40
CA LEU A 79 -6.75 -6.74 17.58
C LEU A 79 -5.34 -6.63 18.17
N LEU A 80 -4.62 -5.55 17.81
CA LEU A 80 -3.28 -5.25 18.32
C LEU A 80 -3.32 -4.56 19.71
N GLY A 81 -4.50 -4.32 20.30
CA GLY A 81 -4.68 -3.72 21.62
C GLY A 81 -4.71 -2.20 21.64
N GLY A 82 -4.80 -1.56 20.49
CA GLY A 82 -4.90 -0.12 20.34
C GLY A 82 -6.32 0.39 20.10
N HIS A 83 -6.42 1.64 19.70
CA HIS A 83 -7.66 2.32 19.37
C HIS A 83 -7.55 3.05 18.05
N ALA A 84 -8.60 3.02 17.22
CA ALA A 84 -8.69 3.76 15.98
C ALA A 84 -9.79 4.83 16.06
N LEU A 85 -9.46 6.04 15.63
CA LEU A 85 -10.34 7.20 15.59
C LEU A 85 -10.71 7.49 14.14
N PHE A 86 -11.98 7.34 13.79
CA PHE A 86 -12.47 7.71 12.46
C PHE A 86 -12.72 9.22 12.40
N LEU A 87 -12.07 9.91 11.47
CA LEU A 87 -12.13 11.35 11.28
C LEU A 87 -12.62 11.66 9.87
N SER A 88 -13.90 12.03 9.73
CA SER A 88 -14.42 12.49 8.45
C SER A 88 -14.22 14.02 8.31
N PRO A 89 -14.14 14.57 7.08
CA PRO A 89 -14.05 16.01 6.87
C PRO A 89 -15.23 16.81 7.49
N LYS A 90 -16.35 16.14 7.75
CA LYS A 90 -17.51 16.74 8.42
C LYS A 90 -17.31 16.88 9.93
N ASP A 91 -16.45 16.05 10.52
CA ASP A 91 -16.18 15.99 11.95
C ASP A 91 -14.93 16.80 12.34
N ILE A 92 -14.06 17.07 11.36
CA ILE A 92 -12.83 17.86 11.51
C ILE A 92 -12.79 19.00 10.51
N HIS A 93 -12.04 20.04 10.78
CA HIS A 93 -11.97 21.24 9.92
C HIS A 93 -10.86 21.19 8.87
N LEU A 94 -10.48 20.00 8.41
CA LEU A 94 -9.35 19.74 7.50
C LEU A 94 -9.45 20.59 6.22
N GLY A 95 -8.42 21.41 5.97
CA GLY A 95 -8.33 22.24 4.77
C GLY A 95 -9.38 23.37 4.69
N GLY A 96 -10.20 23.55 5.71
CA GLY A 96 -11.24 24.58 5.78
C GLY A 96 -10.88 25.68 6.78
N LYS A 97 -11.46 25.62 7.98
CA LYS A 97 -11.15 26.58 9.06
C LYS A 97 -9.76 26.34 9.66
N GLU A 98 -9.24 25.14 9.55
CA GLU A 98 -7.93 24.72 10.03
C GLU A 98 -7.07 24.29 8.83
N SER A 99 -5.81 24.72 8.80
CA SER A 99 -4.88 24.29 7.76
C SER A 99 -4.54 22.80 7.90
N ILE A 100 -4.18 22.15 6.80
CA ILE A 100 -3.72 20.75 6.82
C ILE A 100 -2.50 20.61 7.73
N ASP A 101 -1.59 21.57 7.68
CA ASP A 101 -0.40 21.66 8.52
C ASP A 101 -0.73 21.67 10.01
N ASP A 102 -1.72 22.46 10.43
CA ASP A 102 -2.12 22.56 11.83
C ASP A 102 -2.84 21.30 12.29
N THR A 103 -3.72 20.73 11.46
CA THR A 103 -4.35 19.43 11.71
C THR A 103 -3.29 18.34 11.89
N SER A 104 -2.25 18.31 11.05
CA SER A 104 -1.14 17.35 11.16
C SER A 104 -0.39 17.49 12.48
N ARG A 105 -0.05 18.73 12.88
CA ARG A 105 0.62 19.01 14.16
C ARG A 105 -0.21 18.60 15.37
N VAL A 106 -1.50 18.88 15.33
CA VAL A 106 -2.44 18.55 16.43
C VAL A 106 -2.57 17.03 16.54
N LEU A 107 -2.86 16.33 15.43
CA LEU A 107 -3.00 14.88 15.44
C LEU A 107 -1.71 14.17 15.85
N SER A 108 -0.54 14.68 15.44
CA SER A 108 0.76 14.12 15.83
C SER A 108 1.05 14.19 17.33
N ARG A 109 0.36 15.06 18.07
CA ARG A 109 0.48 15.16 19.54
C ARG A 109 -0.53 14.30 20.29
N MET A 110 -1.56 13.81 19.60
CA MET A 110 -2.66 13.05 20.19
C MET A 110 -2.69 11.59 19.76
N CYS A 111 -2.20 11.29 18.55
CA CYS A 111 -2.16 9.95 17.96
C CYS A 111 -0.72 9.45 17.81
N ASP A 112 -0.56 8.15 17.81
CA ASP A 112 0.75 7.50 17.57
C ASP A 112 1.01 7.20 16.10
N VAL A 113 -0.05 7.14 15.29
CA VAL A 113 -0.02 6.95 13.84
C VAL A 113 -1.18 7.74 13.21
N ILE A 114 -0.94 8.31 12.04
CA ILE A 114 -1.99 8.90 11.20
C ILE A 114 -2.14 8.00 9.96
N MET A 115 -3.37 7.60 9.65
CA MET A 115 -3.72 7.02 8.36
C MET A 115 -4.59 8.01 7.62
N ALA A 116 -4.31 8.25 6.34
CA ALA A 116 -5.09 9.19 5.54
C ALA A 116 -5.50 8.57 4.20
N ARG A 117 -6.79 8.65 3.89
CA ARG A 117 -7.35 8.40 2.57
C ARG A 117 -7.86 9.72 2.02
N THR A 118 -7.15 10.26 1.03
CA THR A 118 -7.33 11.63 0.57
C THR A 118 -7.76 11.69 -0.88
N ASN A 119 -8.47 12.76 -1.25
CA ASN A 119 -8.91 13.01 -2.62
C ASN A 119 -7.85 13.77 -3.44
N SER A 120 -6.84 14.33 -2.77
CA SER A 120 -5.76 15.04 -3.43
C SER A 120 -4.39 14.71 -2.84
N PRO A 121 -3.33 14.74 -3.68
CA PRO A 121 -1.96 14.57 -3.22
C PRO A 121 -1.55 15.65 -2.21
N GLU A 122 -2.01 16.87 -2.39
CA GLU A 122 -1.65 18.04 -1.57
C GLU A 122 -2.10 17.85 -0.11
N THR A 123 -3.27 17.22 0.10
CA THR A 123 -3.72 16.89 1.46
C THR A 123 -2.77 15.90 2.14
N LEU A 124 -2.39 14.84 1.44
CA LEU A 124 -1.45 13.86 1.99
C LEU A 124 -0.06 14.48 2.22
N ASP A 125 0.45 15.25 1.26
CA ASP A 125 1.75 15.91 1.36
C ASP A 125 1.79 16.93 2.52
N GLY A 126 0.73 17.68 2.74
CA GLY A 126 0.60 18.58 3.90
C GLY A 126 0.63 17.82 5.24
N LEU A 127 -0.05 16.67 5.31
CA LEU A 127 0.01 15.81 6.50
C LEU A 127 1.42 15.28 6.75
N LEU A 128 2.11 14.82 5.69
CA LEU A 128 3.48 14.29 5.76
C LEU A 128 4.48 15.34 6.23
N ASN A 129 4.40 16.55 5.68
CA ASN A 129 5.36 17.63 5.95
C ASN A 129 5.42 18.06 7.42
N MET A 130 4.31 17.95 8.15
CA MET A 130 4.20 18.44 9.53
C MET A 130 4.02 17.34 10.57
N SER A 131 3.88 16.09 10.14
CA SER A 131 3.70 14.98 11.06
C SER A 131 5.00 14.65 11.80
N THR A 132 4.88 14.43 13.10
CA THR A 132 5.96 13.89 13.94
C THR A 132 5.71 12.43 14.33
N VAL A 133 4.70 11.82 13.73
CA VAL A 133 4.37 10.40 13.87
C VAL A 133 4.24 9.76 12.47
N PRO A 134 4.37 8.43 12.36
CA PRO A 134 4.19 7.75 11.07
C PRO A 134 2.85 8.09 10.40
N VAL A 135 2.90 8.36 9.09
CA VAL A 135 1.73 8.54 8.23
C VAL A 135 1.63 7.38 7.26
N ILE A 136 0.44 6.79 7.17
CA ILE A 136 0.12 5.70 6.23
C ILE A 136 -0.84 6.22 5.18
N ASN A 137 -0.45 6.14 3.92
CA ASN A 137 -1.33 6.40 2.79
C ASN A 137 -2.36 5.25 2.66
N GLY A 138 -3.61 5.53 2.98
CA GLY A 138 -4.74 4.62 2.83
C GLY A 138 -5.38 4.64 1.45
N LEU A 139 -4.85 5.37 0.55
CA LEU A 139 -5.08 5.72 -0.84
C LEU A 139 -5.12 7.25 -1.02
N ASP A 140 -4.33 7.73 -1.95
CA ASP A 140 -4.53 9.03 -2.60
C ASP A 140 -4.68 8.81 -4.13
N THR A 141 -4.80 9.87 -4.92
CA THR A 141 -4.93 9.75 -6.38
C THR A 141 -3.65 9.28 -7.08
N ARG A 142 -2.54 9.15 -6.35
CA ARG A 142 -1.26 8.67 -6.87
C ARG A 142 -1.00 7.21 -6.56
N PHE A 143 -1.22 6.78 -5.29
CA PHE A 143 -0.74 5.48 -4.80
C PHE A 143 -1.67 4.82 -3.78
N HIS A 144 -1.62 3.49 -3.74
CA HIS A 144 -2.32 2.67 -2.75
C HIS A 144 -1.39 1.59 -2.14
N PRO A 145 -0.41 1.98 -1.28
CA PRO A 145 0.61 1.05 -0.79
C PRO A 145 0.07 -0.15 -0.03
N THR A 146 -0.97 0.05 0.78
CA THR A 146 -1.55 -1.03 1.58
C THR A 146 -2.26 -2.08 0.72
N GLN A 147 -2.83 -1.68 -0.43
CA GLN A 147 -3.38 -2.61 -1.41
C GLN A 147 -2.28 -3.45 -2.04
N MET A 148 -1.17 -2.82 -2.43
CA MET A 148 -0.04 -3.52 -3.05
C MET A 148 0.55 -4.61 -2.17
N LEU A 149 0.72 -4.34 -0.88
CA LEU A 149 1.18 -5.36 0.07
C LEU A 149 0.18 -6.52 0.18
N ALA A 150 -1.12 -6.22 0.22
CA ALA A 150 -2.16 -7.24 0.28
C ALA A 150 -2.18 -8.11 -1.00
N ASP A 151 -2.01 -7.49 -2.17
CA ASP A 151 -2.01 -8.19 -3.45
C ASP A 151 -0.77 -9.09 -3.60
N LEU A 152 0.43 -8.56 -3.34
CA LEU A 152 1.66 -9.37 -3.35
C LEU A 152 1.59 -10.53 -2.36
N PHE A 153 1.10 -10.28 -1.16
CA PHE A 153 0.93 -11.32 -0.15
C PHE A 153 -0.06 -12.39 -0.61
N THR A 154 -1.18 -11.99 -1.23
CA THR A 154 -2.17 -12.91 -1.80
C THR A 154 -1.56 -13.75 -2.93
N ILE A 155 -0.85 -13.12 -3.87
CA ILE A 155 -0.18 -13.83 -4.94
C ILE A 155 0.79 -14.87 -4.36
N ARG A 156 1.64 -14.47 -3.40
CA ARG A 156 2.60 -15.36 -2.74
C ARG A 156 1.95 -16.54 -2.01
N GLU A 157 0.77 -16.35 -1.41
CA GLU A 157 0.01 -17.43 -0.76
C GLU A 157 -0.58 -18.43 -1.77
N HIS A 158 -0.81 -18.01 -3.01
CA HIS A 158 -1.45 -18.83 -4.06
C HIS A 158 -0.47 -19.42 -5.07
N ILE A 159 0.82 -19.10 -5.00
CA ILE A 159 1.84 -19.80 -5.79
C ILE A 159 1.96 -21.22 -5.26
N THR A 160 1.66 -22.21 -6.10
CA THR A 160 1.65 -23.64 -5.70
C THR A 160 2.76 -24.46 -6.37
N ASP A 161 3.45 -23.88 -7.35
CA ASP A 161 4.48 -24.55 -8.18
C ASP A 161 5.92 -24.25 -7.72
N GLY A 162 6.09 -23.50 -6.64
CA GLY A 162 7.38 -23.16 -6.03
C GLY A 162 8.11 -21.99 -6.69
N ARG A 163 7.52 -21.34 -7.70
CA ARG A 163 8.08 -20.13 -8.31
C ARG A 163 8.14 -18.98 -7.30
N GLN A 164 9.07 -18.05 -7.54
CA GLN A 164 9.18 -16.81 -6.79
C GLN A 164 8.39 -15.69 -7.51
N LEU A 165 8.10 -14.59 -6.82
CA LEU A 165 7.37 -13.45 -7.39
C LEU A 165 8.01 -12.90 -8.65
N ASN A 166 9.33 -12.82 -8.70
CA ASN A 166 10.09 -12.33 -9.86
C ASN A 166 10.04 -13.25 -11.10
N GLU A 167 9.47 -14.44 -10.97
CA GLU A 167 9.26 -15.39 -12.07
C GLU A 167 7.85 -15.30 -12.66
N LEU A 168 7.02 -14.38 -12.13
CA LEU A 168 5.62 -14.23 -12.52
C LEU A 168 5.40 -13.00 -13.38
N THR A 169 4.39 -13.08 -14.25
CA THR A 169 3.85 -11.94 -15.00
C THR A 169 2.41 -11.67 -14.59
N LEU A 170 2.14 -10.42 -14.23
CA LEU A 170 0.80 -9.93 -13.88
C LEU A 170 0.20 -9.12 -15.03
N ALA A 171 -1.00 -9.50 -15.48
CA ALA A 171 -1.82 -8.71 -16.37
C ALA A 171 -2.78 -7.82 -15.56
N PHE A 172 -2.78 -6.54 -15.83
CA PHE A 172 -3.77 -5.59 -15.33
C PHE A 172 -4.74 -5.19 -16.44
N MET A 173 -6.04 -5.42 -16.23
CA MET A 173 -7.11 -5.04 -17.13
C MET A 173 -7.96 -3.95 -16.49
N GLY A 174 -7.79 -2.72 -16.93
CA GLY A 174 -8.46 -1.56 -16.35
C GLY A 174 -7.83 -0.24 -16.78
N ASP A 175 -8.39 0.84 -16.27
CA ASP A 175 -7.90 2.21 -16.46
C ASP A 175 -6.56 2.44 -15.72
N ALA A 176 -5.77 3.41 -16.18
CA ALA A 176 -4.50 3.85 -15.56
C ALA A 176 -4.73 4.57 -14.21
N THR A 177 -5.33 3.89 -13.26
CA THR A 177 -5.63 4.39 -11.92
C THR A 177 -4.41 4.38 -11.00
N ASP A 178 -4.59 4.90 -9.79
CA ASP A 178 -3.62 4.76 -8.67
C ASP A 178 -3.26 3.30 -8.38
N VAL A 179 -4.22 2.37 -8.49
CA VAL A 179 -3.98 0.93 -8.30
C VAL A 179 -3.13 0.37 -9.43
N CYS A 180 -3.45 0.67 -10.70
CA CYS A 180 -2.68 0.24 -11.86
C CYS A 180 -1.22 0.73 -11.74
N ARG A 181 -1.04 2.02 -11.47
CA ARG A 181 0.27 2.66 -11.30
C ARG A 181 1.05 2.01 -10.15
N SER A 182 0.41 1.82 -9.01
CA SER A 182 1.06 1.22 -7.84
C SER A 182 1.48 -0.23 -8.10
N LEU A 183 0.64 -1.04 -8.77
CA LEU A 183 0.97 -2.41 -9.16
C LEU A 183 2.14 -2.44 -10.13
N MET A 184 2.11 -1.62 -11.19
CA MET A 184 3.18 -1.54 -12.18
C MET A 184 4.54 -1.24 -11.52
N LEU A 185 4.60 -0.19 -10.69
CA LEU A 185 5.84 0.18 -9.99
C LEU A 185 6.31 -0.91 -9.01
N THR A 186 5.36 -1.56 -8.33
CA THR A 186 5.68 -2.62 -7.38
C THR A 186 6.19 -3.88 -8.09
N CYS A 187 5.55 -4.32 -9.17
CA CYS A 187 6.02 -5.42 -10.02
C CYS A 187 7.41 -5.13 -10.58
N ALA A 188 7.62 -3.92 -11.11
CA ALA A 188 8.91 -3.50 -11.63
C ALA A 188 10.03 -3.62 -10.58
N LYS A 189 9.79 -3.19 -9.35
CA LYS A 189 10.78 -3.31 -8.26
C LYS A 189 11.07 -4.76 -7.88
N TYR A 190 10.05 -5.62 -7.89
CA TYR A 190 10.21 -7.05 -7.59
C TYR A 190 10.87 -7.86 -8.69
N GLY A 191 11.05 -7.29 -9.89
CA GLY A 191 11.53 -8.02 -11.05
C GLY A 191 10.44 -8.87 -11.71
N MET A 192 9.17 -8.64 -11.38
CA MET A 192 8.01 -9.28 -12.02
C MET A 192 7.78 -8.71 -13.42
N GLY A 193 7.15 -9.49 -14.30
CA GLY A 193 6.50 -8.96 -15.48
C GLY A 193 5.20 -8.24 -15.12
N PHE A 194 4.94 -7.11 -15.77
CA PHE A 194 3.66 -6.40 -15.67
C PHE A 194 3.17 -6.03 -17.07
N LYS A 195 1.90 -6.34 -17.36
CA LYS A 195 1.24 -5.95 -18.61
C LYS A 195 -0.03 -5.19 -18.28
N GLN A 196 -0.13 -3.94 -18.70
CA GLN A 196 -1.41 -3.26 -18.78
C GLN A 196 -2.08 -3.59 -20.12
N ILE A 197 -3.26 -4.20 -20.08
CA ILE A 197 -4.02 -4.63 -21.25
C ILE A 197 -5.34 -3.87 -21.29
N GLY A 198 -5.54 -3.07 -22.34
CA GLY A 198 -6.78 -2.31 -22.51
C GLY A 198 -6.69 -1.27 -23.62
N PRO A 199 -7.79 -0.57 -23.92
CA PRO A 199 -7.82 0.44 -24.98
C PRO A 199 -6.81 1.57 -24.74
N VAL A 200 -6.17 2.06 -25.81
CA VAL A 200 -5.09 3.08 -25.79
C VAL A 200 -5.42 4.31 -24.92
N LYS A 201 -6.68 4.77 -24.92
CA LYS A 201 -7.10 5.93 -24.12
C LYS A 201 -6.99 5.74 -22.60
N TYR A 202 -6.83 4.50 -22.15
CA TYR A 202 -6.68 4.12 -20.73
C TYR A 202 -5.26 3.66 -20.38
N HIS A 203 -4.32 3.79 -21.31
CA HIS A 203 -2.93 3.42 -21.05
C HIS A 203 -2.28 4.34 -20.02
N MET A 204 -1.34 3.78 -19.27
CA MET A 204 -0.53 4.51 -18.28
C MET A 204 0.26 5.63 -18.97
N GLU A 205 0.36 6.76 -18.27
CA GLU A 205 1.12 7.91 -18.74
C GLU A 205 2.61 7.55 -18.87
N PRO A 206 3.31 8.05 -19.95
CA PRO A 206 4.69 7.66 -20.25
C PRO A 206 5.66 7.87 -19.10
N GLU A 207 5.50 8.92 -18.30
CA GLU A 207 6.37 9.23 -17.17
C GLU A 207 6.41 8.10 -16.12
N TRP A 208 5.27 7.45 -15.87
CA TRP A 208 5.20 6.33 -14.91
C TRP A 208 5.76 5.03 -15.51
N VAL A 209 5.58 4.84 -16.81
CA VAL A 209 6.19 3.71 -17.55
C VAL A 209 7.71 3.83 -17.52
N GLU A 210 8.27 5.01 -17.84
CA GLU A 210 9.70 5.29 -17.78
C GLU A 210 10.29 5.04 -16.37
N LEU A 211 9.56 5.46 -15.33
CA LEU A 211 9.96 5.20 -13.94
C LEU A 211 9.97 3.68 -13.65
N ALA A 212 8.93 2.95 -14.06
CA ALA A 212 8.86 1.50 -13.89
C ALA A 212 10.00 0.78 -14.64
N GLU A 213 10.27 1.18 -15.89
CA GLU A 213 11.38 0.65 -16.68
C GLU A 213 12.75 0.91 -16.02
N SER A 214 12.90 2.05 -15.32
CA SER A 214 14.12 2.31 -14.56
C SER A 214 14.35 1.30 -13.44
N PHE A 215 13.28 0.88 -12.74
CA PHE A 215 13.34 -0.19 -11.75
C PHE A 215 13.61 -1.55 -12.40
N CYS A 216 13.02 -1.84 -13.56
CA CYS A 216 13.25 -3.08 -14.29
C CYS A 216 14.71 -3.28 -14.70
N LYS A 217 15.45 -2.20 -15.00
CA LYS A 217 16.88 -2.27 -15.32
C LYS A 217 17.71 -2.83 -14.16
N GLU A 218 17.29 -2.62 -12.94
CA GLU A 218 17.95 -3.11 -11.72
C GLU A 218 17.44 -4.49 -11.30
N SER A 219 16.13 -4.70 -11.42
CA SER A 219 15.45 -5.90 -10.91
C SER A 219 15.37 -7.06 -11.90
N GLY A 220 15.47 -6.79 -13.21
CA GLY A 220 15.28 -7.78 -14.28
C GLY A 220 13.81 -7.97 -14.71
N GLY A 221 12.87 -7.20 -14.17
CA GLY A 221 11.46 -7.20 -14.59
C GLY A 221 11.24 -6.61 -15.98
N HIS A 222 9.99 -6.60 -16.44
CA HIS A 222 9.62 -5.96 -17.70
C HIS A 222 8.21 -5.39 -17.65
N ILE A 223 7.98 -4.30 -18.40
CA ILE A 223 6.69 -3.62 -18.51
C ILE A 223 6.23 -3.69 -19.97
N GLU A 224 4.97 -4.02 -20.17
CA GLU A 224 4.30 -3.99 -21.47
C GLU A 224 2.96 -3.24 -21.32
N ILE A 225 2.71 -2.28 -22.20
CA ILE A 225 1.42 -1.58 -22.29
C ILE A 225 0.84 -1.87 -23.67
N THR A 226 -0.34 -2.48 -23.74
CA THR A 226 -0.88 -2.96 -25.01
C THR A 226 -2.42 -2.94 -25.02
N ASP A 227 -3.00 -2.86 -26.22
CA ASP A 227 -4.44 -3.08 -26.47
C ASP A 227 -4.73 -4.50 -27.00
N ASP A 228 -3.70 -5.32 -27.20
CA ASP A 228 -3.82 -6.70 -27.63
C ASP A 228 -4.24 -7.61 -26.45
N VAL A 229 -5.53 -7.99 -26.42
CA VAL A 229 -6.07 -8.83 -25.34
C VAL A 229 -5.52 -10.26 -25.34
N GLU A 230 -4.96 -10.77 -26.45
CA GLU A 230 -4.35 -12.10 -26.50
C GLU A 230 -3.10 -12.21 -25.62
N ARG A 231 -2.49 -11.07 -25.31
CA ARG A 231 -1.30 -10.99 -24.41
C ARG A 231 -1.59 -11.41 -22.97
N ILE A 232 -2.85 -11.62 -22.60
CA ILE A 232 -3.25 -12.18 -21.30
C ILE A 232 -2.83 -13.64 -21.15
N SER A 233 -2.75 -14.40 -22.26
CA SER A 233 -2.40 -15.82 -22.26
C SER A 233 -1.01 -16.13 -21.71
N ASP A 234 -0.10 -15.15 -21.72
CA ASP A 234 1.27 -15.28 -21.24
C ASP A 234 1.43 -14.86 -19.77
N CYS A 235 0.31 -14.65 -19.05
CA CYS A 235 0.33 -14.11 -17.70
C CYS A 235 -0.07 -15.16 -16.66
N ASP A 236 0.55 -15.09 -15.49
CA ASP A 236 0.30 -15.98 -14.35
C ASP A 236 -0.83 -15.45 -13.46
N VAL A 237 -0.98 -14.15 -13.40
CA VAL A 237 -1.96 -13.43 -12.56
C VAL A 237 -2.75 -12.46 -13.42
N VAL A 238 -4.07 -12.45 -13.25
CA VAL A 238 -4.95 -11.46 -13.89
C VAL A 238 -5.60 -10.61 -12.83
N TYR A 239 -5.39 -9.30 -12.93
CA TYR A 239 -5.99 -8.30 -12.06
C TYR A 239 -7.00 -7.46 -12.87
N GLY A 240 -8.25 -7.45 -12.45
CA GLY A 240 -9.30 -6.68 -13.09
C GLY A 240 -9.70 -5.44 -12.28
N ASP A 241 -9.80 -4.29 -12.92
CA ASP A 241 -10.36 -3.07 -12.36
C ASP A 241 -11.29 -2.40 -13.38
N SER A 242 -11.99 -1.35 -12.96
CA SER A 242 -12.96 -0.65 -13.81
C SER A 242 -12.29 0.15 -14.93
N PHE A 243 -13.02 0.37 -16.00
CA PHE A 243 -12.76 1.41 -16.99
C PHE A 243 -13.75 2.57 -16.73
N TYR A 244 -13.24 3.78 -16.55
CA TYR A 244 -14.01 5.01 -16.24
C TYR A 244 -14.11 5.98 -17.41
#